data_aa442cee3c3e7541c09e9e13d03f3f14
#
_entry.id   aa442cee3c3e7541c09e9e13d03f3f14
#
_cell.length_a   1.000
_cell.length_b   1.000
_cell.length_c   1.000
_cell.angle_alpha   90.00
_cell.angle_beta   90.00
_cell.angle_gamma   90.00
#
_symmetry.space_group_name_H-M   'P 1'
#
loop_
_entity.id
_entity.type
_entity.pdbx_description
1 polymer ?
#
loop_
_entity_poly.entity_id
_entity_poly.type
_entity_poly.pdbx_seq_one_letter_code
_entity_poly.pdbx_strand_id
1 'polypeptide(L)'
;QFIAVGTPPDEDGSADMQYMLAAAKNIGARMNGYKVVIDKSTVPVGTGDRVRDEVRSALAERGLDLPCSVVSNPEFLKEGAAVDDFMKPDRVVVGVDEEDRRAVELMRTLYAPFMRNHERLVMMDVKSAELTKYAANAMLATRISFMNELANLAEVLGADIENVRKGIGSDPRIGYHFLYPGCGYGGSCFPKDVKALIHTGKRDGGLELQVLQAVERANDDQKKILFGKVKRRLGDLSGRHFALWGLAF
;
A
#
# COMPACT_ATOMS: atom_id res chain seq x y z
N GLN A 1 9.15 9.44 -17.15
CA GLN A 1 8.06 8.53 -17.52
C GLN A 1 7.50 7.89 -16.25
N PHE A 2 6.21 8.12 -15.96
CA PHE A 2 5.55 7.47 -14.84
C PHE A 2 4.87 6.17 -15.28
N ILE A 3 5.13 5.10 -14.55
CA ILE A 3 4.36 3.87 -14.65
C ILE A 3 3.37 3.86 -13.48
N ALA A 4 2.09 4.04 -13.80
CA ALA A 4 0.98 4.13 -12.87
C ALA A 4 -0.15 3.18 -13.33
N VAL A 5 0.16 1.90 -13.35
CA VAL A 5 -0.74 0.83 -13.80
C VAL A 5 -1.28 0.03 -12.61
N GLY A 6 -2.40 -0.65 -12.79
CA GLY A 6 -2.93 -1.56 -11.79
C GLY A 6 -1.99 -2.75 -11.56
N THR A 7 -1.86 -3.16 -10.30
CA THR A 7 -1.16 -4.38 -9.88
C THR A 7 -2.14 -5.26 -9.11
N PRO A 8 -3.08 -5.95 -9.82
CA PRO A 8 -4.07 -6.79 -9.16
C PRO A 8 -3.39 -7.95 -8.44
N PRO A 9 -4.05 -8.56 -7.45
CA PRO A 9 -3.55 -9.77 -6.83
C PRO A 9 -3.64 -10.93 -7.82
N ASP A 10 -2.59 -11.77 -7.84
CA ASP A 10 -2.60 -13.06 -8.51
C ASP A 10 -3.26 -14.12 -7.60
N GLU A 11 -3.54 -15.31 -8.12
CA GLU A 11 -4.20 -16.41 -7.40
C GLU A 11 -3.42 -16.86 -6.16
N ASP A 12 -2.10 -16.77 -6.18
CA ASP A 12 -1.22 -17.12 -5.06
C ASP A 12 -1.06 -15.99 -4.01
N GLY A 13 -1.72 -14.84 -4.22
CA GLY A 13 -1.65 -13.66 -3.35
C GLY A 13 -0.49 -12.72 -3.67
N SER A 14 0.34 -13.02 -4.67
CA SER A 14 1.35 -12.09 -5.19
C SER A 14 0.70 -10.96 -5.99
N ALA A 15 1.48 -9.93 -6.34
CA ALA A 15 1.03 -8.88 -7.25
C ALA A 15 1.33 -9.29 -8.71
N ASP A 16 0.32 -9.21 -9.58
CA ASP A 16 0.51 -9.40 -11.01
C ASP A 16 1.30 -8.22 -11.61
N MET A 17 2.48 -8.54 -12.14
CA MET A 17 3.43 -7.56 -12.65
C MET A 17 3.41 -7.41 -14.17
N GLN A 18 2.52 -8.13 -14.87
CA GLN A 18 2.53 -8.16 -16.35
C GLN A 18 2.34 -6.76 -16.97
N TYR A 19 1.43 -5.94 -16.41
CA TYR A 19 1.18 -4.59 -16.93
C TYR A 19 2.36 -3.65 -16.68
N MET A 20 3.02 -3.81 -15.53
CA MET A 20 4.19 -3.04 -15.16
C MET A 20 5.36 -3.29 -16.10
N LEU A 21 5.69 -4.57 -16.32
CA LEU A 21 6.78 -4.99 -17.21
C LEU A 21 6.47 -4.67 -18.67
N ALA A 22 5.22 -4.81 -19.11
CA ALA A 22 4.80 -4.40 -20.45
C ALA A 22 4.98 -2.88 -20.66
N ALA A 23 4.67 -2.06 -19.63
CA ALA A 23 4.91 -0.61 -19.70
C ALA A 23 6.41 -0.32 -19.78
N ALA A 24 7.24 -0.96 -18.98
CA ALA A 24 8.71 -0.83 -19.00
C ALA A 24 9.27 -1.21 -20.39
N LYS A 25 8.86 -2.33 -20.95
CA LYS A 25 9.25 -2.78 -22.29
C LYS A 25 8.84 -1.73 -23.36
N ASN A 26 7.64 -1.19 -23.26
CA ASN A 26 7.16 -0.15 -24.16
C ASN A 26 7.98 1.15 -24.09
N ILE A 27 8.44 1.52 -22.88
CA ILE A 27 9.33 2.69 -22.72
C ILE A 27 10.66 2.40 -23.42
N GLY A 28 11.31 1.27 -23.17
CA GLY A 28 12.57 0.88 -23.82
C GLY A 28 12.43 0.80 -25.35
N ALA A 29 11.32 0.27 -25.85
CA ALA A 29 11.04 0.16 -27.29
C ALA A 29 10.89 1.50 -27.99
N ARG A 30 10.62 2.61 -27.26
CA ARG A 30 10.32 3.91 -27.85
C ARG A 30 11.25 5.06 -27.44
N MET A 31 11.99 4.90 -26.34
CA MET A 31 12.87 5.98 -25.89
C MET A 31 13.99 6.24 -26.89
N ASN A 32 14.37 7.51 -27.03
CA ASN A 32 15.39 7.99 -27.95
C ASN A 32 16.45 8.88 -27.28
N GLY A 33 16.53 8.84 -25.96
CA GLY A 33 17.48 9.54 -25.12
C GLY A 33 17.22 9.22 -23.67
N TYR A 34 17.99 9.79 -22.75
CA TYR A 34 17.87 9.57 -21.32
C TYR A 34 16.44 9.75 -20.83
N LYS A 35 15.99 8.81 -20.01
CA LYS A 35 14.70 8.86 -19.29
C LYS A 35 14.90 8.49 -17.83
N VAL A 36 14.09 9.13 -16.97
CA VAL A 36 13.79 8.61 -15.63
C VAL A 36 12.48 7.84 -15.74
N VAL A 37 12.53 6.56 -15.44
CA VAL A 37 11.36 5.67 -15.34
C VAL A 37 10.95 5.62 -13.88
N ILE A 38 9.73 6.05 -13.59
CA ILE A 38 9.25 6.25 -12.22
C ILE A 38 8.10 5.29 -11.95
N ASP A 39 8.35 4.33 -11.08
CA ASP A 39 7.37 3.34 -10.64
C ASP A 39 6.48 3.98 -9.56
N LYS A 40 5.26 4.36 -9.97
CA LYS A 40 4.25 4.95 -9.09
C LYS A 40 3.32 3.88 -8.50
N SER A 41 3.14 2.78 -9.18
CA SER A 41 2.33 1.65 -8.74
C SER A 41 2.89 1.01 -7.47
N THR A 42 2.02 0.38 -6.66
CA THR A 42 2.43 -0.44 -5.53
C THR A 42 2.96 -1.78 -6.03
N VAL A 43 4.25 -2.02 -5.82
CA VAL A 43 4.98 -3.15 -6.41
C VAL A 43 5.83 -3.89 -5.37
N PRO A 44 6.06 -5.20 -5.52
CA PRO A 44 6.96 -5.97 -4.66
C PRO A 44 8.39 -5.43 -4.68
N VAL A 45 9.13 -5.66 -3.59
CA VAL A 45 10.55 -5.30 -3.48
C VAL A 45 11.36 -6.00 -4.57
N GLY A 46 12.23 -5.24 -5.25
CA GLY A 46 13.03 -5.70 -6.37
C GLY A 46 12.39 -5.46 -7.75
N THR A 47 11.21 -4.86 -7.79
CA THR A 47 10.56 -4.51 -9.07
C THR A 47 11.36 -3.50 -9.87
N GLY A 48 11.99 -2.52 -9.23
CA GLY A 48 12.82 -1.52 -9.90
C GLY A 48 13.98 -2.16 -10.69
N ASP A 49 14.57 -3.25 -10.18
CA ASP A 49 15.59 -4.01 -10.92
C ASP A 49 15.00 -4.68 -12.17
N ARG A 50 13.83 -5.32 -12.04
CA ARG A 50 13.12 -5.94 -13.17
C ARG A 50 12.70 -4.93 -14.23
N VAL A 51 12.22 -3.75 -13.83
CA VAL A 51 11.88 -2.66 -14.75
C VAL A 51 13.11 -2.19 -15.50
N ARG A 52 14.25 -2.06 -14.81
CA ARG A 52 15.53 -1.70 -15.44
C ARG A 52 15.95 -2.72 -16.49
N ASP A 53 15.84 -3.99 -16.17
CA ASP A 53 16.21 -5.09 -17.05
C ASP A 53 15.32 -5.14 -18.30
N GLU A 54 13.99 -4.95 -18.15
CA GLU A 54 13.05 -4.88 -19.28
C GLU A 54 13.35 -3.69 -20.22
N VAL A 55 13.62 -2.52 -19.65
CA VAL A 55 13.98 -1.35 -20.45
C VAL A 55 15.28 -1.60 -21.23
N ARG A 56 16.30 -2.15 -20.56
CA ARG A 56 17.60 -2.46 -21.20
C ARG A 56 17.46 -3.53 -22.28
N SER A 57 16.68 -4.58 -22.03
CA SER A 57 16.41 -5.62 -23.03
C SER A 57 15.75 -5.05 -24.27
N ALA A 58 14.74 -4.20 -24.13
CA ALA A 58 14.07 -3.59 -25.24
C ALA A 58 14.96 -2.59 -26.01
N LEU A 59 15.90 -1.93 -25.35
CA LEU A 59 16.91 -1.11 -25.99
C LEU A 59 17.92 -1.96 -26.79
N ALA A 60 18.37 -3.06 -26.19
CA ALA A 60 19.29 -3.99 -26.85
C ALA A 60 18.67 -4.62 -28.12
N GLU A 61 17.38 -4.97 -28.12
CA GLU A 61 16.64 -5.40 -29.32
C GLU A 61 16.69 -4.39 -30.47
N ARG A 62 16.86 -3.10 -30.13
CA ARG A 62 16.99 -2.00 -31.11
C ARG A 62 18.45 -1.66 -31.46
N GLY A 63 19.43 -2.38 -30.88
CA GLY A 63 20.85 -2.03 -31.05
C GLY A 63 21.27 -0.72 -30.40
N LEU A 64 20.56 -0.28 -29.33
CA LEU A 64 20.79 0.98 -28.64
C LEU A 64 21.28 0.73 -27.21
N ASP A 65 22.17 1.60 -26.74
CA ASP A 65 22.61 1.68 -25.34
C ASP A 65 22.35 3.10 -24.84
N LEU A 66 21.12 3.36 -24.43
CA LEU A 66 20.71 4.65 -23.90
C LEU A 66 20.62 4.58 -22.37
N PRO A 67 21.13 5.60 -21.67
CA PRO A 67 21.04 5.65 -20.23
C PRO A 67 19.58 5.84 -19.77
N CYS A 68 19.20 5.10 -18.73
CA CYS A 68 17.94 5.30 -18.02
C CYS A 68 18.15 5.11 -16.53
N SER A 69 17.41 5.89 -15.74
CA SER A 69 17.31 5.76 -14.30
C SER A 69 15.97 5.18 -13.94
N VAL A 70 15.93 4.26 -12.94
CA VAL A 70 14.68 3.72 -12.40
C VAL A 70 14.50 4.22 -10.99
N VAL A 71 13.33 4.76 -10.71
CA VAL A 71 12.96 5.38 -9.45
C VAL A 71 11.67 4.74 -8.93
N SER A 72 11.64 4.35 -7.66
CA SER A 72 10.41 3.98 -6.98
C SER A 72 9.80 5.21 -6.33
N ASN A 73 8.54 5.51 -6.63
CA ASN A 73 7.84 6.65 -6.05
C ASN A 73 6.40 6.25 -5.69
N PRO A 74 6.24 5.42 -4.65
CA PRO A 74 4.94 4.92 -4.26
C PRO A 74 3.99 6.06 -3.85
N GLU A 75 2.70 5.85 -4.08
CA GLU A 75 1.65 6.78 -3.65
C GLU A 75 1.14 6.42 -2.24
N PHE A 76 0.68 7.42 -1.50
CA PHE A 76 0.08 7.27 -0.17
C PHE A 76 -1.25 8.04 -0.09
N LEU A 77 -2.01 7.99 -1.18
CA LEU A 77 -3.24 8.73 -1.33
C LEU A 77 -4.38 8.05 -0.56
N LYS A 78 -5.23 8.86 0.06
CA LYS A 78 -6.46 8.39 0.71
C LYS A 78 -7.59 8.35 -0.31
N GLU A 79 -8.30 7.24 -0.40
CA GLU A 79 -9.50 7.15 -1.22
C GLU A 79 -10.52 8.22 -0.78
N GLY A 80 -11.11 8.91 -1.75
CA GLY A 80 -11.99 10.05 -1.51
C GLY A 80 -11.29 11.41 -1.32
N ALA A 81 -9.97 11.44 -1.08
CA ALA A 81 -9.19 12.67 -0.92
C ALA A 81 -7.91 12.69 -1.77
N ALA A 82 -7.82 11.83 -2.79
CA ALA A 82 -6.58 11.59 -3.53
C ALA A 82 -6.00 12.84 -4.21
N VAL A 83 -6.85 13.72 -4.74
CA VAL A 83 -6.40 14.97 -5.38
C VAL A 83 -5.76 15.92 -4.37
N ASP A 84 -6.41 16.11 -3.23
CA ASP A 84 -5.89 16.97 -2.16
C ASP A 84 -4.59 16.41 -1.58
N ASP A 85 -4.52 15.11 -1.35
CA ASP A 85 -3.31 14.42 -0.86
C ASP A 85 -2.16 14.52 -1.87
N PHE A 86 -2.45 14.48 -3.17
CA PHE A 86 -1.43 14.64 -4.20
C PHE A 86 -0.92 16.08 -4.26
N MET A 87 -1.83 17.07 -4.20
CA MET A 87 -1.50 18.49 -4.29
C MET A 87 -0.84 19.02 -3.01
N LYS A 88 -1.12 18.41 -1.85
CA LYS A 88 -0.59 18.77 -0.54
C LYS A 88 -0.16 17.52 0.22
N PRO A 89 0.85 16.79 -0.27
CA PRO A 89 1.23 15.52 0.32
C PRO A 89 1.77 15.69 1.73
N ASP A 90 1.43 14.77 2.64
CA ASP A 90 2.07 14.69 3.95
C ASP A 90 3.54 14.32 3.82
N ARG A 91 3.86 13.48 2.84
CA ARG A 91 5.21 13.07 2.45
C ARG A 91 5.24 12.59 0.99
N VAL A 92 6.41 12.70 0.37
CA VAL A 92 6.73 12.12 -0.93
C VAL A 92 7.93 11.20 -0.74
N VAL A 93 7.73 9.90 -0.88
CA VAL A 93 8.82 8.92 -0.81
C VAL A 93 9.39 8.71 -2.21
N VAL A 94 10.70 8.79 -2.32
CA VAL A 94 11.43 8.60 -3.57
C VAL A 94 12.61 7.66 -3.32
N GLY A 95 12.51 6.47 -3.91
CA GLY A 95 13.59 5.50 -3.95
C GLY A 95 14.42 5.69 -5.21
N VAL A 96 15.67 6.04 -5.04
CA VAL A 96 16.62 6.30 -6.13
C VAL A 96 18.03 5.89 -5.70
N ASP A 97 18.85 5.52 -6.66
CA ASP A 97 20.27 5.35 -6.40
C ASP A 97 20.89 6.71 -6.06
N GLU A 98 21.47 6.83 -4.87
CA GLU A 98 22.06 8.09 -4.39
C GLU A 98 23.22 8.58 -5.27
N GLU A 99 23.90 7.68 -5.97
CA GLU A 99 24.97 8.02 -6.92
C GLU A 99 24.40 8.60 -8.24
N ASP A 100 23.13 8.32 -8.56
CA ASP A 100 22.46 8.90 -9.72
C ASP A 100 21.99 10.34 -9.44
N ARG A 101 22.96 11.25 -9.35
CA ARG A 101 22.70 12.66 -9.05
C ARG A 101 21.71 13.31 -10.01
N ARG A 102 21.68 12.85 -11.27
CA ARG A 102 20.75 13.39 -12.27
C ARG A 102 19.30 13.03 -11.97
N ALA A 103 19.04 11.78 -11.65
CA ALA A 103 17.70 11.35 -11.23
C ALA A 103 17.26 12.03 -9.92
N VAL A 104 18.16 12.11 -8.94
CA VAL A 104 17.92 12.80 -7.66
C VAL A 104 17.49 14.25 -7.90
N GLU A 105 18.24 15.01 -8.71
CA GLU A 105 17.94 16.42 -8.98
C GLU A 105 16.62 16.58 -9.74
N LEU A 106 16.35 15.73 -10.74
CA LEU A 106 15.11 15.75 -11.48
C LEU A 106 13.90 15.48 -10.59
N MET A 107 14.00 14.50 -9.66
CA MET A 107 12.91 14.20 -8.72
C MET A 107 12.69 15.35 -7.74
N ARG A 108 13.76 15.97 -7.21
CA ARG A 108 13.65 17.17 -6.37
C ARG A 108 12.96 18.32 -7.10
N THR A 109 13.38 18.60 -8.33
CA THR A 109 12.81 19.65 -9.17
C THR A 109 11.33 19.39 -9.47
N LEU A 110 10.99 18.14 -9.78
CA LEU A 110 9.62 17.73 -10.09
C LEU A 110 8.66 17.96 -8.91
N TYR A 111 9.09 17.63 -7.71
CA TYR A 111 8.24 17.73 -6.51
C TYR A 111 8.34 19.07 -5.79
N ALA A 112 9.29 19.94 -6.13
CA ALA A 112 9.46 21.24 -5.48
C ALA A 112 8.17 22.10 -5.42
N PRO A 113 7.32 22.16 -6.47
CA PRO A 113 6.08 22.95 -6.44
C PRO A 113 5.08 22.49 -5.38
N PHE A 114 5.12 21.21 -5.01
CA PHE A 114 4.20 20.60 -4.03
C PHE A 114 4.67 20.72 -2.58
N MET A 115 5.87 21.25 -2.36
CA MET A 115 6.56 21.30 -1.06
C MET A 115 6.95 22.72 -0.63
N ARG A 116 6.16 23.72 -0.99
CA ARG A 116 6.52 25.15 -0.84
C ARG A 116 6.85 25.60 0.59
N ASN A 117 6.24 24.99 1.59
CA ASN A 117 6.36 25.44 2.99
C ASN A 117 7.24 24.54 3.86
N HIS A 118 7.39 23.28 3.52
CA HIS A 118 8.20 22.29 4.25
C HIS A 118 8.75 21.26 3.29
N GLU A 119 9.98 20.86 3.50
CA GLU A 119 10.54 19.71 2.78
C GLU A 119 9.83 18.43 3.27
N ARG A 120 9.15 17.75 2.34
CA ARG A 120 8.39 16.52 2.60
C ARG A 120 8.92 15.34 1.80
N LEU A 121 10.03 15.58 1.09
CA LEU A 121 10.69 14.57 0.27
C LEU A 121 11.54 13.67 1.15
N VAL A 122 11.20 12.39 1.15
CA VAL A 122 11.95 11.34 1.86
C VAL A 122 12.68 10.52 0.81
N MET A 123 13.99 10.78 0.70
CA MET A 123 14.87 10.07 -0.25
C MET A 123 15.42 8.81 0.41
N MET A 124 15.45 7.71 -0.34
CA MET A 124 16.00 6.43 0.10
C MET A 124 16.39 5.57 -1.12
N ASP A 125 16.95 4.39 -0.90
CA ASP A 125 17.16 3.43 -1.98
C ASP A 125 15.85 2.86 -2.53
N VAL A 126 15.90 2.30 -3.74
CA VAL A 126 14.71 1.83 -4.46
C VAL A 126 13.95 0.74 -3.68
N LYS A 127 14.67 -0.25 -3.13
CA LYS A 127 14.05 -1.37 -2.41
C LYS A 127 13.39 -0.93 -1.11
N SER A 128 14.01 0.01 -0.41
CA SER A 128 13.42 0.61 0.81
C SER A 128 12.13 1.38 0.48
N ALA A 129 12.08 2.11 -0.63
CA ALA A 129 10.87 2.82 -1.04
C ALA A 129 9.73 1.85 -1.41
N GLU A 130 10.03 0.79 -2.15
CA GLU A 130 9.08 -0.28 -2.46
C GLU A 130 8.52 -0.92 -1.17
N LEU A 131 9.40 -1.28 -0.23
CA LEU A 131 8.99 -1.88 1.05
C LEU A 131 8.17 -0.89 1.90
N THR A 132 8.51 0.39 1.89
CA THR A 132 7.86 1.43 2.70
C THR A 132 6.35 1.50 2.43
N LYS A 133 5.93 1.34 1.16
CA LYS A 133 4.50 1.36 0.81
C LYS A 133 3.75 0.19 1.47
N TYR A 134 4.27 -1.01 1.33
CA TYR A 134 3.66 -2.20 1.95
C TYR A 134 3.66 -2.12 3.47
N ALA A 135 4.78 -1.70 4.06
CA ALA A 135 4.91 -1.56 5.51
C ALA A 135 3.91 -0.54 6.08
N ALA A 136 3.71 0.60 5.39
CA ALA A 136 2.74 1.60 5.81
C ALA A 136 1.31 1.04 5.79
N ASN A 137 0.90 0.39 4.71
CA ASN A 137 -0.44 -0.18 4.59
C ASN A 137 -0.66 -1.34 5.59
N ALA A 138 0.35 -2.19 5.80
CA ALA A 138 0.31 -3.26 6.79
C ALA A 138 0.20 -2.73 8.22
N MET A 139 0.89 -1.64 8.56
CA MET A 139 0.78 -0.99 9.87
C MET A 139 -0.65 -0.44 10.09
N LEU A 140 -1.23 0.21 9.07
CA LEU A 140 -2.60 0.73 9.18
C LEU A 140 -3.63 -0.40 9.34
N ALA A 141 -3.48 -1.49 8.59
CA ALA A 141 -4.31 -2.69 8.72
C ALA A 141 -4.18 -3.33 10.11
N THR A 142 -2.97 -3.39 10.67
CA THR A 142 -2.68 -3.88 12.02
C THR A 142 -3.41 -3.06 13.07
N ARG A 143 -3.38 -1.72 12.97
CA ARG A 143 -4.07 -0.82 13.90
C ARG A 143 -5.58 -1.05 13.90
N ILE A 144 -6.18 -1.24 12.72
CA ILE A 144 -7.61 -1.52 12.59
C ILE A 144 -7.95 -2.87 13.22
N SER A 145 -7.22 -3.94 12.90
CA SER A 145 -7.47 -5.27 13.47
C SER A 145 -7.29 -5.29 15.00
N PHE A 146 -6.24 -4.64 15.51
CA PHE A 146 -6.02 -4.50 16.94
C PHE A 146 -7.21 -3.81 17.64
N MET A 147 -7.71 -2.70 17.09
CA MET A 147 -8.86 -2.01 17.66
C MET A 147 -10.14 -2.80 17.55
N ASN A 148 -10.30 -3.60 16.52
CA ASN A 148 -11.45 -4.50 16.38
C ASN A 148 -11.46 -5.60 17.47
N GLU A 149 -10.30 -6.21 17.75
CA GLU A 149 -10.18 -7.19 18.84
C GLU A 149 -10.49 -6.55 20.20
N LEU A 150 -9.96 -5.35 20.46
CA LEU A 150 -10.27 -4.62 21.69
C LEU A 150 -11.76 -4.23 21.79
N ALA A 151 -12.41 -3.89 20.69
CA ALA A 151 -13.83 -3.58 20.68
C ALA A 151 -14.68 -4.81 21.02
N ASN A 152 -14.32 -5.98 20.49
CA ASN A 152 -14.99 -7.23 20.82
C ASN A 152 -14.78 -7.59 22.31
N LEU A 153 -13.59 -7.39 22.85
CA LEU A 153 -13.29 -7.59 24.26
C LEU A 153 -14.06 -6.60 25.14
N ALA A 154 -14.09 -5.32 24.78
CA ALA A 154 -14.80 -4.27 25.49
C ALA A 154 -16.30 -4.58 25.61
N GLU A 155 -16.92 -5.09 24.53
CA GLU A 155 -18.33 -5.51 24.52
C GLU A 155 -18.61 -6.62 25.58
N VAL A 156 -17.69 -7.57 25.71
CA VAL A 156 -17.82 -8.67 26.70
C VAL A 156 -17.61 -8.18 28.12
N LEU A 157 -16.68 -7.25 28.32
CA LEU A 157 -16.34 -6.72 29.64
C LEU A 157 -17.23 -5.55 30.10
N GLY A 158 -18.11 -5.04 29.22
CA GLY A 158 -18.94 -3.87 29.50
C GLY A 158 -18.16 -2.55 29.49
N ALA A 159 -17.02 -2.49 28.82
CA ALA A 159 -16.23 -1.28 28.64
C ALA A 159 -16.67 -0.51 27.37
N ASP A 160 -16.49 0.81 27.39
CA ASP A 160 -16.74 1.66 26.23
C ASP A 160 -15.48 1.79 25.37
N ILE A 161 -15.50 1.19 24.19
CA ILE A 161 -14.37 1.22 23.25
C ILE A 161 -13.99 2.63 22.80
N GLU A 162 -14.96 3.58 22.72
CA GLU A 162 -14.66 4.96 22.39
C GLU A 162 -13.83 5.66 23.48
N ASN A 163 -14.11 5.37 24.73
CA ASN A 163 -13.29 5.87 25.85
C ASN A 163 -11.91 5.24 25.85
N VAL A 164 -11.80 3.95 25.55
CA VAL A 164 -10.50 3.26 25.38
C VAL A 164 -9.73 3.90 24.22
N ARG A 165 -10.37 4.11 23.07
CA ARG A 165 -9.77 4.75 21.89
C ARG A 165 -9.24 6.15 22.21
N LYS A 166 -10.04 6.97 22.92
CA LYS A 166 -9.63 8.31 23.35
C LYS A 166 -8.45 8.23 24.33
N GLY A 167 -8.50 7.30 25.26
CA GLY A 167 -7.44 7.11 26.25
C GLY A 167 -6.10 6.77 25.59
N ILE A 168 -6.05 5.72 24.76
CA ILE A 168 -4.80 5.32 24.10
C ILE A 168 -4.36 6.31 23.00
N GLY A 169 -5.32 6.89 22.28
CA GLY A 169 -5.03 7.84 21.20
C GLY A 169 -4.47 9.17 21.68
N SER A 170 -4.69 9.54 22.96
CA SER A 170 -4.11 10.74 23.58
C SER A 170 -2.60 10.66 23.80
N ASP A 171 -2.03 9.44 23.79
CA ASP A 171 -0.58 9.27 23.80
C ASP A 171 -0.01 9.62 22.41
N PRO A 172 0.89 10.63 22.31
CA PRO A 172 1.46 11.07 21.03
C PRO A 172 2.26 9.98 20.32
N ARG A 173 2.74 8.95 21.01
CA ARG A 173 3.40 7.77 20.42
C ARG A 173 2.44 6.89 19.66
N ILE A 174 1.14 6.94 19.96
CA ILE A 174 0.07 6.17 19.34
C ILE A 174 -0.71 7.06 18.37
N GLY A 175 -1.27 8.19 18.83
CA GLY A 175 -2.11 9.08 18.05
C GLY A 175 -3.47 8.47 17.68
N TYR A 176 -4.39 9.29 17.17
CA TYR A 176 -5.79 8.91 16.95
C TYR A 176 -6.08 8.23 15.61
N HIS A 177 -5.18 8.36 14.64
CA HIS A 177 -5.44 7.89 13.29
C HIS A 177 -5.49 6.36 13.20
N PHE A 178 -6.47 5.83 12.46
CA PHE A 178 -6.69 4.41 12.24
C PHE A 178 -6.95 3.58 13.52
N LEU A 179 -7.52 4.22 14.56
CA LEU A 179 -7.97 3.57 15.79
C LEU A 179 -9.50 3.40 15.84
N TYR A 180 -10.19 3.38 14.74
CA TYR A 180 -11.64 3.25 14.68
C TYR A 180 -12.01 1.78 14.45
N PRO A 181 -12.70 1.13 15.42
CA PRO A 181 -13.19 -0.22 15.22
C PRO A 181 -14.40 -0.24 14.28
N GLY A 182 -14.59 -1.37 13.59
CA GLY A 182 -15.68 -1.57 12.65
C GLY A 182 -15.82 -3.02 12.22
N CYS A 183 -16.37 -3.24 11.03
CA CYS A 183 -16.61 -4.59 10.48
C CYS A 183 -15.35 -5.26 9.87
N GLY A 184 -14.17 -4.74 10.15
CA GLY A 184 -12.92 -5.12 9.53
C GLY A 184 -12.47 -4.12 8.46
N TYR A 185 -11.25 -4.28 7.98
CA TYR A 185 -10.78 -3.52 6.82
C TYR A 185 -11.09 -4.26 5.51
N GLY A 186 -11.30 -3.48 4.47
CA GLY A 186 -11.56 -3.91 3.11
C GLY A 186 -10.89 -2.97 2.12
N GLY A 187 -11.56 -2.73 1.00
CA GLY A 187 -11.08 -1.87 -0.07
C GLY A 187 -10.08 -2.57 -0.99
N SER A 188 -9.57 -1.82 -1.95
CA SER A 188 -8.68 -2.32 -3.01
C SER A 188 -7.22 -2.48 -2.56
N CYS A 189 -6.80 -1.83 -1.46
CA CYS A 189 -5.40 -1.72 -1.08
C CYS A 189 -5.02 -2.64 0.08
N PHE A 190 -5.63 -2.48 1.26
CA PHE A 190 -5.17 -3.18 2.46
C PHE A 190 -5.15 -4.69 2.35
N PRO A 191 -6.23 -5.38 1.90
CA PRO A 191 -6.20 -6.84 1.80
C PRO A 191 -5.14 -7.34 0.82
N LYS A 192 -5.00 -6.65 -0.31
CA LYS A 192 -4.03 -6.99 -1.35
C LYS A 192 -2.61 -6.81 -0.84
N ASP A 193 -2.30 -5.67 -0.24
CA ASP A 193 -0.94 -5.30 0.13
C ASP A 193 -0.43 -6.10 1.33
N VAL A 194 -1.31 -6.41 2.31
CA VAL A 194 -0.95 -7.27 3.44
C VAL A 194 -0.62 -8.69 2.95
N LYS A 195 -1.44 -9.26 2.07
CA LYS A 195 -1.20 -10.59 1.46
C LYS A 195 0.07 -10.62 0.64
N ALA A 196 0.28 -9.60 -0.22
CA ALA A 196 1.48 -9.49 -1.03
C ALA A 196 2.76 -9.41 -0.16
N LEU A 197 2.71 -8.67 0.96
CA LEU A 197 3.85 -8.58 1.87
C LEU A 197 4.12 -9.91 2.59
N ILE A 198 3.08 -10.62 3.04
CA ILE A 198 3.21 -11.97 3.62
C ILE A 198 3.83 -12.93 2.60
N HIS A 199 3.34 -12.90 1.36
CA HIS A 199 3.86 -13.75 0.28
C HIS A 199 5.33 -13.45 -0.02
N THR A 200 5.68 -12.15 -0.15
CA THR A 200 7.07 -11.71 -0.38
C THR A 200 7.99 -12.15 0.77
N GLY A 201 7.54 -12.00 2.02
CA GLY A 201 8.31 -12.45 3.18
C GLY A 201 8.67 -13.93 3.10
N LYS A 202 7.69 -14.76 2.76
CA LYS A 202 7.86 -16.22 2.65
C LYS A 202 8.70 -16.62 1.44
N ARG A 203 8.36 -16.12 0.25
CA ARG A 203 8.99 -16.53 -1.01
C ARG A 203 10.42 -16.00 -1.15
N ASP A 204 10.61 -14.70 -0.91
CA ASP A 204 11.87 -14.01 -1.21
C ASP A 204 12.77 -13.90 0.02
N GLY A 205 12.16 -13.79 1.21
CA GLY A 205 12.88 -13.66 2.49
C GLY A 205 13.04 -14.96 3.27
N GLY A 206 12.29 -16.02 2.95
CA GLY A 206 12.23 -17.25 3.76
C GLY A 206 11.67 -17.00 5.17
N LEU A 207 10.91 -15.91 5.36
CA LEU A 207 10.43 -15.43 6.66
C LEU A 207 8.92 -15.56 6.78
N GLU A 208 8.47 -16.10 7.91
CA GLU A 208 7.06 -16.08 8.28
C GLU A 208 6.74 -14.77 9.02
N LEU A 209 5.94 -13.91 8.40
CA LEU A 209 5.52 -12.64 8.99
C LEU A 209 4.33 -12.86 9.94
N GLN A 210 4.61 -13.43 11.11
CA GLN A 210 3.61 -13.92 12.08
C GLN A 210 2.59 -12.85 12.49
N VAL A 211 3.02 -11.60 12.70
CA VAL A 211 2.14 -10.49 13.07
C VAL A 211 1.13 -10.22 11.94
N LEU A 212 1.57 -10.15 10.69
CA LEU A 212 0.68 -9.88 9.56
C LEU A 212 -0.26 -11.05 9.27
N GLN A 213 0.19 -12.28 9.45
CA GLN A 213 -0.68 -13.46 9.36
C GLN A 213 -1.76 -13.44 10.44
N ALA A 214 -1.43 -12.98 11.67
CA ALA A 214 -2.41 -12.80 12.74
C ALA A 214 -3.41 -11.69 12.39
N VAL A 215 -2.95 -10.57 11.83
CA VAL A 215 -3.78 -9.45 11.36
C VAL A 215 -4.79 -9.90 10.30
N GLU A 216 -4.36 -10.69 9.31
CA GLU A 216 -5.27 -11.24 8.29
C GLU A 216 -6.34 -12.15 8.91
N ARG A 217 -5.93 -13.08 9.79
CA ARG A 217 -6.88 -13.96 10.49
C ARG A 217 -7.88 -13.15 11.31
N ALA A 218 -7.41 -12.19 12.10
CA ALA A 218 -8.25 -11.32 12.92
C ALA A 218 -9.26 -10.54 12.06
N ASN A 219 -8.83 -10.03 10.90
CA ASN A 219 -9.71 -9.33 9.99
C ASN A 219 -10.75 -10.24 9.33
N ASP A 220 -10.39 -11.46 8.95
CA ASP A 220 -11.32 -12.43 8.36
C ASP A 220 -12.39 -12.88 9.37
N ASP A 221 -12.03 -12.99 10.64
CA ASP A 221 -12.99 -13.30 11.70
C ASP A 221 -13.86 -12.08 12.02
N GLN A 222 -13.30 -10.87 12.02
CA GLN A 222 -14.05 -9.63 12.23
C GLN A 222 -15.17 -9.44 11.23
N LYS A 223 -14.96 -9.77 9.95
CA LYS A 223 -15.98 -9.68 8.90
C LYS A 223 -17.23 -10.52 9.18
N LYS A 224 -17.11 -11.57 10.01
CA LYS A 224 -18.21 -12.50 10.38
C LYS A 224 -18.98 -12.03 11.63
N ILE A 225 -18.39 -11.15 12.44
CA ILE A 225 -18.94 -10.74 13.75
C ILE A 225 -20.32 -10.13 13.62
N LEU A 226 -20.55 -9.23 12.66
CA LEU A 226 -21.85 -8.58 12.47
C LEU A 226 -22.94 -9.60 12.14
N PHE A 227 -22.66 -10.55 11.24
CA PHE A 227 -23.61 -11.64 10.93
C PHE A 227 -23.93 -12.48 12.17
N GLY A 228 -22.90 -12.81 12.96
CA GLY A 228 -23.10 -13.53 14.23
C GLY A 228 -23.98 -12.77 15.22
N LYS A 229 -23.84 -11.45 15.33
CA LYS A 229 -24.69 -10.58 16.16
C LYS A 229 -26.14 -10.58 15.67
N VAL A 230 -26.33 -10.45 14.35
CA VAL A 230 -27.68 -10.51 13.73
C VAL A 230 -28.34 -11.83 14.03
N LYS A 231 -27.65 -12.97 13.85
CA LYS A 231 -28.18 -14.29 14.12
C LYS A 231 -28.53 -14.49 15.60
N ARG A 232 -27.67 -14.03 16.51
CA ARG A 232 -27.98 -14.10 17.97
C ARG A 232 -29.21 -13.28 18.34
N ARG A 233 -29.38 -12.10 17.73
CA ARG A 233 -30.49 -11.20 18.06
C ARG A 233 -31.81 -11.63 17.47
N LEU A 234 -31.82 -12.18 16.26
CA LEU A 234 -33.04 -12.45 15.48
C LEU A 234 -33.41 -13.95 15.40
N GLY A 235 -32.53 -14.84 15.81
CA GLY A 235 -32.72 -16.29 15.73
C GLY A 235 -32.70 -16.81 14.30
N ASP A 236 -33.76 -17.50 13.86
CA ASP A 236 -33.91 -17.96 12.50
C ASP A 236 -34.07 -16.77 11.54
N LEU A 237 -33.27 -16.77 10.49
CA LEU A 237 -33.25 -15.73 9.48
C LEU A 237 -34.01 -16.10 8.18
N SER A 238 -34.60 -17.29 8.13
CA SER A 238 -35.36 -17.78 6.98
C SER A 238 -36.55 -16.82 6.67
N GLY A 239 -36.68 -16.42 5.44
CA GLY A 239 -37.72 -15.51 4.97
C GLY A 239 -37.58 -14.05 5.45
N ARG A 240 -36.50 -13.68 6.13
CA ARG A 240 -36.25 -12.30 6.54
C ARG A 240 -35.51 -11.54 5.43
N HIS A 241 -35.87 -10.28 5.27
CA HIS A 241 -35.25 -9.36 4.33
C HIS A 241 -34.32 -8.39 5.07
N PHE A 242 -33.11 -8.22 4.57
CA PHE A 242 -32.12 -7.30 5.11
C PHE A 242 -31.72 -6.30 4.04
N ALA A 243 -31.66 -5.03 4.40
CA ALA A 243 -31.06 -4.01 3.57
C ALA A 243 -29.64 -3.72 4.07
N LEU A 244 -28.66 -3.86 3.18
CA LEU A 244 -27.27 -3.50 3.46
C LEU A 244 -27.02 -2.09 2.92
N TRP A 245 -26.65 -1.17 3.82
CA TRP A 245 -26.39 0.21 3.46
C TRP A 245 -24.89 0.48 3.49
N GLY A 246 -24.30 0.71 2.32
CA GLY A 246 -22.87 0.94 2.11
C GLY A 246 -22.14 -0.34 1.76
N LEU A 247 -21.53 -0.35 0.55
CA LEU A 247 -20.79 -1.49 -0.01
C LEU A 247 -19.38 -1.08 -0.48
N ALA A 248 -18.93 0.15 -0.16
CA ALA A 248 -17.69 0.70 -0.69
C ALA A 248 -16.44 0.05 -0.10
N PHE A 249 -16.47 -0.38 1.15
CA PHE A 249 -15.35 -0.96 1.88
C PHE A 249 -15.74 -2.20 2.66
#